data_68c596de83c2f4b1c5ca9437d433aea8
#
_entry.id   68c596de83c2f4b1c5ca9437d433aea8
#
_cell.length_a   1.000
_cell.length_b   1.000
_cell.length_c   1.000
_cell.angle_alpha   90.00
_cell.angle_beta   90.00
_cell.angle_gamma   90.00
#
_symmetry.space_group_name_H-M   'P 1'
#
loop_
_entity.id
_entity.type
_entity.pdbx_description
1 polymer ?
#
loop_
_entity_poly.entity_id
_entity_poly.type
_entity_poly.pdbx_seq_one_letter_code
_entity_poly.pdbx_strand_id
1 'polypeptide(L)'
;TTHTNPYPLILRSLKDSAVFAFFTRSSAANIPVNMKLCEDLGLDEDNYSVSIPLGATINMAGACITITIMTMACCTTLGIQVDPVMAVILCVLSAVSACGASGVAGGSLLLIPLACSLFNIDPTISAQVIGVGFIIGVIQDSAETALNSSADVVFTAAAEIRARRRAGLSTTLPIPESERTHGIALDANATEPAAADKA
;
A
#
# COMPACT_ATOMS: atom_id res chain seq x y z
N THR A 1 -7.28 11.59 -10.19
CA THR A 1 -8.36 10.65 -10.60
C THR A 1 -9.72 11.07 -10.04
N THR A 2 -9.78 11.56 -8.81
CA THR A 2 -11.04 11.90 -8.12
C THR A 2 -11.47 13.35 -8.28
N HIS A 3 -10.56 14.28 -8.60
CA HIS A 3 -10.75 15.75 -8.65
C HIS A 3 -11.31 16.35 -7.34
N THR A 4 -11.27 15.57 -6.25
CA THR A 4 -11.64 16.00 -4.89
C THR A 4 -10.38 16.16 -4.06
N ASN A 5 -10.47 16.92 -2.98
CA ASN A 5 -9.37 17.08 -2.04
C ASN A 5 -9.06 15.74 -1.35
N PRO A 6 -7.87 15.13 -1.53
CA PRO A 6 -7.55 13.84 -0.94
C PRO A 6 -7.17 13.91 0.55
N TYR A 7 -6.81 15.10 1.05
CA TYR A 7 -6.26 15.25 2.40
C TYR A 7 -7.18 14.76 3.53
N PRO A 8 -8.51 15.01 3.51
CA PRO A 8 -9.38 14.50 4.57
C PRO A 8 -9.37 12.98 4.66
N LEU A 9 -9.37 12.26 3.52
CA LEU A 9 -9.28 10.80 3.48
C LEU A 9 -7.93 10.33 4.01
N ILE A 10 -6.83 10.92 3.53
CA ILE A 10 -5.47 10.56 3.93
C ILE A 10 -5.29 10.76 5.44
N LEU A 11 -5.69 11.92 5.98
CA LEU A 11 -5.56 12.22 7.41
C LEU A 11 -6.40 11.27 8.26
N ARG A 12 -7.60 10.91 7.82
CA ARG A 12 -8.44 9.94 8.52
C ARG A 12 -7.83 8.54 8.48
N SER A 13 -7.31 8.11 7.34
CA SER A 13 -6.61 6.84 7.20
C SER A 13 -5.36 6.77 8.08
N LEU A 14 -4.57 7.84 8.14
CA LEU A 14 -3.42 7.93 9.03
C LEU A 14 -3.82 7.85 10.50
N LYS A 15 -4.88 8.55 10.89
CA LYS A 15 -5.34 8.55 12.29
C LYS A 15 -5.89 7.19 12.72
N ASP A 16 -6.78 6.60 11.93
CA ASP A 16 -7.59 5.46 12.36
C ASP A 16 -6.92 4.11 12.01
N SER A 17 -6.14 4.05 10.93
CA SER A 17 -5.45 2.85 10.47
C SER A 17 -3.95 2.86 10.81
N ALA A 18 -3.20 3.90 10.38
CA ALA A 18 -1.75 3.90 10.52
C ALA A 18 -1.29 3.86 11.97
N VAL A 19 -2.00 4.52 12.89
CA VAL A 19 -1.65 4.51 14.32
C VAL A 19 -1.73 3.10 14.89
N PHE A 20 -2.79 2.36 14.60
CA PHE A 20 -2.92 0.98 15.05
C PHE A 20 -1.87 0.07 14.40
N ALA A 21 -1.66 0.21 13.09
CA ALA A 21 -0.66 -0.56 12.34
C ALA A 21 0.76 -0.28 12.84
N PHE A 22 1.08 0.96 13.22
CA PHE A 22 2.37 1.36 13.78
C PHE A 22 2.71 0.58 15.05
N PHE A 23 1.75 0.43 15.96
CA PHE A 23 2.00 -0.26 17.22
C PHE A 23 1.95 -1.79 17.10
N THR A 24 1.12 -2.33 16.20
CA THR A 24 1.00 -3.78 16.00
C THR A 24 2.08 -4.35 15.08
N ARG A 25 2.64 -3.54 14.18
CA ARG A 25 3.60 -3.94 13.14
C ARG A 25 3.12 -5.14 12.31
N SER A 26 1.80 -5.20 12.07
CA SER A 26 1.18 -6.27 11.31
C SER A 26 0.03 -5.76 10.47
N SER A 27 0.21 -5.72 9.15
CA SER A 27 -0.85 -5.38 8.21
C SER A 27 -2.02 -6.38 8.29
N ALA A 28 -1.72 -7.66 8.54
CA ALA A 28 -2.75 -8.68 8.74
C ALA A 28 -3.63 -8.40 9.97
N ALA A 29 -3.03 -8.00 11.10
CA ALA A 29 -3.78 -7.62 12.30
C ALA A 29 -4.61 -6.34 12.11
N ASN A 30 -4.26 -5.51 11.12
CA ASN A 30 -4.96 -4.26 10.82
C ASN A 30 -6.15 -4.43 9.86
N ILE A 31 -6.33 -5.61 9.25
CA ILE A 31 -7.44 -5.88 8.33
C ILE A 31 -8.80 -5.48 8.92
N PRO A 32 -9.20 -5.93 10.14
CA PRO A 32 -10.50 -5.57 10.69
C PRO A 32 -10.64 -4.07 10.96
N VAL A 33 -9.55 -3.37 11.31
CA VAL A 33 -9.54 -1.92 11.52
C VAL A 33 -9.78 -1.20 10.19
N ASN A 34 -9.12 -1.62 9.12
CA ASN A 34 -9.28 -1.06 7.79
C ASN A 34 -10.68 -1.34 7.22
N MET A 35 -11.22 -2.55 7.42
CA MET A 35 -12.59 -2.88 7.02
C MET A 35 -13.61 -1.98 7.73
N LYS A 36 -13.46 -1.81 9.05
CA LYS A 36 -14.32 -0.90 9.81
C LYS A 36 -14.22 0.55 9.33
N LEU A 37 -13.02 1.02 9.01
CA LEU A 37 -12.83 2.35 8.47
C LEU A 37 -13.49 2.51 7.09
N CYS A 38 -13.43 1.50 6.22
CA CYS A 38 -14.13 1.50 4.94
C CYS A 38 -15.66 1.54 5.12
N GLU A 39 -16.20 0.77 6.06
CA GLU A 39 -17.62 0.81 6.45
C GLU A 39 -18.02 2.21 6.93
N ASP A 40 -17.23 2.83 7.81
CA ASP A 40 -17.47 4.18 8.33
C ASP A 40 -17.36 5.28 7.25
N LEU A 41 -16.62 5.02 6.18
CA LEU A 41 -16.56 5.86 4.99
C LEU A 41 -17.75 5.61 4.05
N GLY A 42 -18.57 4.60 4.32
CA GLY A 42 -19.73 4.21 3.52
C GLY A 42 -19.35 3.54 2.20
N LEU A 43 -18.16 2.94 2.11
CA LEU A 43 -17.73 2.22 0.91
C LEU A 43 -18.53 0.92 0.74
N ASP A 44 -18.55 0.42 -0.48
CA ASP A 44 -19.22 -0.82 -0.85
C ASP A 44 -18.56 -2.03 -0.20
N GLU A 45 -19.33 -2.84 0.52
CA GLU A 45 -18.84 -4.02 1.24
C GLU A 45 -18.24 -5.06 0.29
N ASP A 46 -18.83 -5.27 -0.88
CA ASP A 46 -18.33 -6.21 -1.89
C ASP A 46 -16.94 -5.79 -2.40
N ASN A 47 -16.63 -4.49 -2.38
CA ASN A 47 -15.34 -3.96 -2.76
C ASN A 47 -14.31 -4.11 -1.61
N TYR A 48 -14.61 -3.57 -0.41
CA TYR A 48 -13.59 -3.54 0.64
C TYR A 48 -13.35 -4.90 1.31
N SER A 49 -14.33 -5.82 1.30
CA SER A 49 -14.14 -7.18 1.82
C SER A 49 -13.08 -7.98 1.06
N VAL A 50 -12.85 -7.64 -0.20
CA VAL A 50 -11.82 -8.25 -1.04
C VAL A 50 -10.56 -7.39 -1.07
N SER A 51 -10.69 -6.08 -1.31
CA SER A 51 -9.53 -5.20 -1.53
C SER A 51 -8.67 -5.01 -0.28
N ILE A 52 -9.25 -4.96 0.93
CA ILE A 52 -8.49 -4.78 2.17
C ILE A 52 -7.64 -6.02 2.51
N PRO A 53 -8.17 -7.26 2.54
CA PRO A 53 -7.34 -8.44 2.75
C PRO A 53 -6.27 -8.63 1.66
N LEU A 54 -6.61 -8.35 0.41
CA LEU A 54 -5.66 -8.41 -0.69
C LEU A 54 -4.55 -7.35 -0.52
N GLY A 55 -4.91 -6.11 -0.20
CA GLY A 55 -3.97 -5.01 0.06
C GLY A 55 -3.00 -5.36 1.17
N ALA A 56 -3.48 -5.91 2.29
CA ALA A 56 -2.64 -6.32 3.41
C ALA A 56 -1.53 -7.33 3.03
N THR A 57 -1.60 -7.94 1.85
CA THR A 57 -0.58 -8.87 1.34
C THR A 57 0.25 -8.29 0.20
N ILE A 58 -0.34 -7.52 -0.71
CA ILE A 58 0.36 -7.06 -1.93
C ILE A 58 0.68 -5.57 -1.95
N ASN A 59 -0.01 -4.74 -1.17
CA ASN A 59 0.24 -3.30 -1.11
C ASN A 59 1.30 -2.98 -0.05
N MET A 60 2.55 -3.28 -0.37
CA MET A 60 3.70 -3.18 0.53
C MET A 60 4.63 -2.02 0.15
N ALA A 61 4.07 -0.81 -0.01
CA ALA A 61 4.82 0.38 -0.40
C ALA A 61 5.94 0.72 0.59
N GLY A 62 5.70 0.61 1.88
CA GLY A 62 6.72 0.82 2.93
C GLY A 62 7.82 -0.23 2.87
N ALA A 63 7.48 -1.51 2.64
CA ALA A 63 8.46 -2.56 2.45
C ALA A 63 9.36 -2.31 1.23
N CYS A 64 8.78 -1.85 0.13
CA CYS A 64 9.53 -1.45 -1.06
C CYS A 64 10.54 -0.34 -0.73
N ILE A 65 10.14 0.67 0.04
CA ILE A 65 11.01 1.76 0.49
C ILE A 65 12.13 1.21 1.37
N THR A 66 11.81 0.35 2.34
CA THR A 66 12.80 -0.27 3.22
C THR A 66 13.85 -1.05 2.44
N ILE A 67 13.43 -1.96 1.55
CA ILE A 67 14.34 -2.78 0.74
C ILE A 67 15.26 -1.88 -0.10
N THR A 68 14.66 -0.88 -0.77
CA THR A 68 15.43 0.03 -1.63
C THR A 68 16.44 0.86 -0.84
N ILE A 69 16.01 1.51 0.25
CA ILE A 69 16.89 2.40 1.04
C ILE A 69 18.00 1.61 1.72
N MET A 70 17.69 0.45 2.33
CA MET A 70 18.71 -0.36 3.01
C MET A 70 19.76 -0.88 2.02
N THR A 71 19.32 -1.29 0.82
CA THR A 71 20.26 -1.71 -0.25
C THR A 71 21.11 -0.54 -0.74
N MET A 72 20.53 0.63 -0.98
CA MET A 72 21.26 1.82 -1.39
C MET A 72 22.26 2.29 -0.34
N ALA A 73 21.88 2.24 0.94
CA ALA A 73 22.77 2.56 2.05
C ALA A 73 23.97 1.58 2.09
N CYS A 74 23.72 0.30 1.86
CA CYS A 74 24.78 -0.71 1.76
C CYS A 74 25.73 -0.41 0.59
N CYS A 75 25.20 -0.14 -0.60
CA CYS A 75 26.01 0.25 -1.77
C CYS A 75 26.89 1.47 -1.46
N THR A 76 26.29 2.51 -0.87
CA THR A 76 27.02 3.73 -0.49
C THR A 76 28.14 3.45 0.50
N THR A 77 27.86 2.62 1.51
CA THR A 77 28.86 2.24 2.55
C THR A 77 30.02 1.45 1.95
N LEU A 78 29.76 0.63 0.94
CA LEU A 78 30.78 -0.15 0.24
C LEU A 78 31.49 0.63 -0.89
N GLY A 79 31.10 1.88 -1.14
CA GLY A 79 31.63 2.68 -2.24
C GLY A 79 31.18 2.22 -3.64
N ILE A 80 30.13 1.41 -3.72
CA ILE A 80 29.55 0.94 -4.98
C ILE A 80 28.75 2.09 -5.62
N GLN A 81 29.15 2.46 -6.83
CA GLN A 81 28.45 3.48 -7.59
C GLN A 81 27.20 2.87 -8.23
N VAL A 82 26.05 3.44 -7.91
CA VAL A 82 24.76 3.02 -8.48
C VAL A 82 24.37 4.00 -9.57
N ASP A 83 24.38 3.54 -10.81
CA ASP A 83 23.88 4.34 -11.92
C ASP A 83 22.34 4.45 -11.93
N PRO A 84 21.76 5.44 -12.63
CA PRO A 84 20.30 5.64 -12.64
C PRO A 84 19.51 4.46 -13.17
N VAL A 85 20.05 3.67 -14.10
CA VAL A 85 19.36 2.50 -14.66
C VAL A 85 19.27 1.41 -13.60
N MET A 86 20.38 1.12 -12.91
CA MET A 86 20.41 0.16 -11.81
C MET A 86 19.52 0.59 -10.64
N ALA A 87 19.44 1.90 -10.36
CA ALA A 87 18.51 2.42 -9.35
C ALA A 87 17.04 2.14 -9.72
N VAL A 88 16.66 2.32 -10.98
CA VAL A 88 15.31 1.99 -11.45
C VAL A 88 15.04 0.48 -11.37
N ILE A 89 16.00 -0.35 -11.79
CA ILE A 89 15.89 -1.81 -11.69
C ILE A 89 15.72 -2.23 -10.23
N LEU A 90 16.49 -1.65 -9.31
CA LEU A 90 16.34 -1.89 -7.87
C LEU A 90 14.95 -1.52 -7.37
N CYS A 91 14.40 -0.37 -7.78
CA CYS A 91 13.05 0.04 -7.39
C CYS A 91 11.99 -0.96 -7.88
N VAL A 92 12.08 -1.41 -9.12
CA VAL A 92 11.16 -2.41 -9.68
C VAL A 92 11.30 -3.75 -8.97
N LEU A 93 12.53 -4.21 -8.75
CA LEU A 93 12.80 -5.45 -8.02
C LEU A 93 12.25 -5.38 -6.58
N SER A 94 12.50 -4.26 -5.88
CA SER A 94 12.00 -4.05 -4.53
C SER A 94 10.46 -4.03 -4.48
N ALA A 95 9.81 -3.40 -5.45
CA ALA A 95 8.34 -3.35 -5.52
C ALA A 95 7.74 -4.75 -5.74
N VAL A 96 8.31 -5.55 -6.65
CA VAL A 96 7.85 -6.92 -6.91
C VAL A 96 8.13 -7.82 -5.71
N SER A 97 9.34 -7.71 -5.13
CA SER A 97 9.72 -8.51 -3.97
C SER A 97 8.88 -8.18 -2.74
N ALA A 98 8.55 -6.90 -2.54
CA ALA A 98 7.74 -6.44 -1.41
C ALA A 98 6.37 -7.12 -1.37
N CYS A 99 5.77 -7.47 -2.53
CA CYS A 99 4.52 -8.25 -2.58
C CYS A 99 4.67 -9.64 -1.95
N GLY A 100 5.89 -10.15 -1.81
CA GLY A 100 6.21 -11.41 -1.12
C GLY A 100 6.59 -11.26 0.35
N ALA A 101 6.62 -10.02 0.87
CA ALA A 101 7.07 -9.72 2.25
C ALA A 101 6.00 -10.08 3.23
N SER A 102 5.21 -10.95 3.28
CA SER A 102 4.22 -11.32 4.31
C SER A 102 3.89 -10.14 5.28
N GLY A 103 2.65 -9.83 5.52
CA GLY A 103 2.19 -8.74 6.40
C GLY A 103 2.51 -8.92 7.89
N VAL A 104 3.71 -9.42 8.20
CA VAL A 104 4.22 -9.68 9.56
C VAL A 104 5.51 -8.90 9.80
N ALA A 105 5.78 -8.63 11.07
CA ALA A 105 6.94 -7.83 11.49
C ALA A 105 8.28 -8.35 10.93
N GLY A 106 9.06 -7.45 10.33
CA GLY A 106 10.40 -7.75 9.80
C GLY A 106 10.43 -8.51 8.47
N GLY A 107 9.28 -8.75 7.83
CA GLY A 107 9.21 -9.50 6.58
C GLY A 107 10.03 -8.89 5.44
N SER A 108 10.06 -7.57 5.33
CA SER A 108 10.81 -6.85 4.29
C SER A 108 12.33 -7.02 4.41
N LEU A 109 12.85 -7.14 5.64
CA LEU A 109 14.30 -7.30 5.88
C LEU A 109 14.86 -8.58 5.24
N LEU A 110 14.06 -9.64 5.18
CA LEU A 110 14.48 -10.92 4.59
C LEU A 110 14.62 -10.84 3.05
N LEU A 111 14.13 -9.78 2.43
CA LEU A 111 14.24 -9.55 0.98
C LEU A 111 15.46 -8.69 0.60
N ILE A 112 16.13 -8.09 1.57
CA ILE A 112 17.33 -7.27 1.34
C ILE A 112 18.45 -8.06 0.63
N PRO A 113 18.76 -9.33 0.97
CA PRO A 113 19.79 -10.07 0.25
C PRO A 113 19.49 -10.23 -1.24
N LEU A 114 18.22 -10.39 -1.61
CA LEU A 114 17.83 -10.46 -3.01
C LEU A 114 18.14 -9.13 -3.73
N ALA A 115 17.83 -8.00 -3.11
CA ALA A 115 18.15 -6.69 -3.66
C ALA A 115 19.67 -6.42 -3.70
N CYS A 116 20.42 -6.85 -2.67
CA CYS A 116 21.87 -6.75 -2.61
C CYS A 116 22.56 -7.59 -3.70
N SER A 117 21.99 -8.74 -4.07
CA SER A 117 22.55 -9.60 -5.12
C SER A 117 22.60 -8.91 -6.49
N LEU A 118 21.72 -7.92 -6.74
CA LEU A 118 21.76 -7.10 -7.94
C LEU A 118 23.09 -6.34 -8.12
N PHE A 119 23.76 -6.02 -7.03
CA PHE A 119 25.03 -5.31 -6.98
C PHE A 119 26.21 -6.23 -6.67
N ASN A 120 26.05 -7.55 -6.74
CA ASN A 120 27.03 -8.56 -6.40
C ASN A 120 27.60 -8.39 -4.97
N ILE A 121 26.78 -7.90 -4.02
CA ILE A 121 27.16 -7.76 -2.61
C ILE A 121 27.19 -9.15 -1.98
N ASP A 122 28.29 -9.41 -1.24
CA ASP A 122 28.49 -10.70 -0.56
C ASP A 122 27.35 -11.00 0.42
N PRO A 123 26.84 -12.26 0.45
CA PRO A 123 25.77 -12.67 1.37
C PRO A 123 26.07 -12.39 2.85
N THR A 124 27.34 -12.44 3.27
CA THR A 124 27.74 -12.13 4.65
C THR A 124 27.49 -10.65 4.98
N ILE A 125 27.73 -9.76 4.01
CA ILE A 125 27.48 -8.32 4.18
C ILE A 125 25.99 -8.05 4.20
N SER A 126 25.23 -8.66 3.28
CA SER A 126 23.76 -8.49 3.27
C SER A 126 23.12 -9.01 4.57
N ALA A 127 23.66 -10.06 5.18
CA ALA A 127 23.23 -10.52 6.50
C ALA A 127 23.50 -9.48 7.60
N GLN A 128 24.61 -8.74 7.51
CA GLN A 128 24.88 -7.63 8.45
C GLN A 128 23.88 -6.48 8.26
N VAL A 129 23.48 -6.19 7.02
CA VAL A 129 22.43 -5.19 6.73
C VAL A 129 21.11 -5.60 7.37
N ILE A 130 20.72 -6.87 7.29
CA ILE A 130 19.56 -7.40 8.01
C ILE A 130 19.70 -7.19 9.51
N GLY A 131 20.89 -7.48 10.08
CA GLY A 131 21.17 -7.25 11.50
C GLY A 131 20.96 -5.80 11.92
N VAL A 132 21.44 -4.83 11.12
CA VAL A 132 21.16 -3.41 11.33
C VAL A 132 19.65 -3.13 11.25
N GLY A 133 18.97 -3.71 10.26
CA GLY A 133 17.52 -3.61 10.11
C GLY A 133 16.76 -4.05 11.36
N PHE A 134 17.16 -5.15 11.99
CA PHE A 134 16.54 -5.59 13.25
C PHE A 134 16.81 -4.65 14.42
N ILE A 135 17.98 -3.99 14.47
CA ILE A 135 18.29 -3.01 15.53
C ILE A 135 17.36 -1.80 15.43
N ILE A 136 17.14 -1.27 14.21
CA ILE A 136 16.26 -0.11 13.99
C ILE A 136 14.79 -0.51 13.82
N GLY A 137 14.50 -1.81 13.76
CA GLY A 137 13.25 -2.40 13.32
C GLY A 137 12.04 -1.98 14.12
N VAL A 138 12.21 -1.63 15.41
CA VAL A 138 11.05 -1.16 16.21
C VAL A 138 10.40 0.08 15.60
N ILE A 139 11.18 1.04 15.11
CA ILE A 139 10.67 2.28 14.52
C ILE A 139 10.46 2.11 13.02
N GLN A 140 11.43 1.52 12.32
CA GLN A 140 11.40 1.33 10.87
C GLN A 140 10.19 0.48 10.45
N ASP A 141 10.03 -0.70 11.03
CA ASP A 141 8.96 -1.65 10.72
C ASP A 141 7.58 -1.12 11.15
N SER A 142 7.52 -0.37 12.25
CA SER A 142 6.30 0.35 12.65
C SER A 142 5.86 1.39 11.61
N ALA A 143 6.80 2.20 11.10
CA ALA A 143 6.51 3.20 10.08
C ALA A 143 6.18 2.55 8.73
N GLU A 144 6.91 1.49 8.37
CA GLU A 144 6.65 0.66 7.19
C GLU A 144 5.22 0.12 7.19
N THR A 145 4.83 -0.53 8.28
CA THR A 145 3.50 -1.14 8.42
C THR A 145 2.38 -0.09 8.45
N ALA A 146 2.63 1.04 9.11
CA ALA A 146 1.69 2.16 9.12
C ALA A 146 1.41 2.67 7.69
N LEU A 147 2.46 2.80 6.86
CA LEU A 147 2.33 3.21 5.47
C LEU A 147 1.61 2.16 4.64
N ASN A 148 2.02 0.89 4.72
CA ASN A 148 1.39 -0.21 4.00
C ASN A 148 -0.10 -0.24 4.26
N SER A 149 -0.48 -0.31 5.52
CA SER A 149 -1.85 -0.56 5.94
C SER A 149 -2.78 0.63 5.71
N SER A 150 -2.32 1.86 5.97
CA SER A 150 -3.14 3.05 5.71
C SER A 150 -3.38 3.29 4.23
N ALA A 151 -2.44 2.90 3.38
CA ALA A 151 -2.58 3.00 1.93
C ALA A 151 -3.67 2.07 1.37
N ASP A 152 -3.94 0.93 2.00
CA ASP A 152 -5.02 0.01 1.60
C ASP A 152 -6.38 0.71 1.55
N VAL A 153 -6.71 1.46 2.60
CA VAL A 153 -7.96 2.22 2.68
C VAL A 153 -8.02 3.31 1.60
N VAL A 154 -6.89 4.02 1.40
CA VAL A 154 -6.82 5.10 0.40
C VAL A 154 -7.02 4.55 -1.01
N PHE A 155 -6.39 3.42 -1.36
CA PHE A 155 -6.55 2.80 -2.68
C PHE A 155 -7.95 2.21 -2.87
N THR A 156 -8.51 1.54 -1.87
CA THR A 156 -9.88 1.03 -1.90
C THR A 156 -10.88 2.16 -2.13
N ALA A 157 -10.79 3.23 -1.36
CA ALA A 157 -11.66 4.40 -1.53
C ALA A 157 -11.47 5.07 -2.90
N ALA A 158 -10.23 5.19 -3.37
CA ALA A 158 -9.95 5.79 -4.68
C ALA A 158 -10.52 4.96 -5.83
N ALA A 159 -10.46 3.64 -5.75
CA ALA A 159 -11.05 2.73 -6.73
C ALA A 159 -12.56 2.89 -6.78
N GLU A 160 -13.21 2.90 -5.61
CA GLU A 160 -14.65 3.07 -5.53
C GLU A 160 -15.12 4.45 -5.99
N ILE A 161 -14.48 5.53 -5.55
CA ILE A 161 -14.79 6.89 -6.01
C ILE A 161 -14.70 6.97 -7.55
N ARG A 162 -13.70 6.30 -8.15
CA ARG A 162 -13.57 6.23 -9.60
C ARG A 162 -14.74 5.49 -10.26
N ALA A 163 -15.18 4.36 -9.68
CA ALA A 163 -16.32 3.59 -10.17
C ALA A 163 -17.63 4.39 -10.05
N ARG A 164 -17.88 4.98 -8.88
CA ARG A 164 -19.04 5.85 -8.63
C ARG A 164 -19.10 7.02 -9.59
N ARG A 165 -17.96 7.66 -9.85
CA ARG A 165 -17.90 8.76 -10.81
C ARG A 165 -18.28 8.32 -12.23
N ARG A 166 -17.85 7.14 -12.67
CA ARG A 166 -18.24 6.59 -13.98
C ARG A 166 -19.73 6.30 -14.05
N ALA A 167 -20.33 5.87 -12.94
CA ALA A 167 -21.76 5.64 -12.81
C ALA A 167 -22.60 6.92 -12.59
N GLY A 168 -21.97 8.12 -12.54
CA GLY A 168 -22.67 9.38 -12.30
C GLY A 168 -23.16 9.56 -10.85
N LEU A 169 -22.63 8.77 -9.90
CA LEU A 169 -23.01 8.81 -8.49
C LEU A 169 -22.15 9.83 -7.72
N SER A 170 -22.62 10.20 -6.52
CA SER A 170 -21.88 11.05 -5.59
C SER A 170 -20.52 10.45 -5.22
N THR A 171 -19.50 11.29 -5.16
CA THR A 171 -18.11 10.93 -4.81
C THR A 171 -17.65 11.54 -3.50
N THR A 172 -18.56 12.14 -2.74
CA THR A 172 -18.25 12.79 -1.45
C THR A 172 -18.12 11.73 -0.36
N LEU A 173 -17.04 11.79 0.42
CA LEU A 173 -16.81 10.92 1.58
C LEU A 173 -17.06 11.68 2.88
N PRO A 174 -17.66 11.04 3.89
CA PRO A 174 -18.26 9.70 3.85
C PRO A 174 -19.51 9.66 2.98
N ILE A 175 -19.77 8.51 2.34
CA ILE A 175 -20.94 8.29 1.50
C ILE A 175 -22.17 8.17 2.42
N PRO A 176 -23.24 8.99 2.21
CA PRO A 176 -24.47 8.90 2.99
C PRO A 176 -25.12 7.52 2.84
N GLU A 177 -25.78 7.05 3.89
CA GLU A 177 -26.41 5.71 3.90
C GLU A 177 -27.43 5.51 2.77
N SER A 178 -28.16 6.57 2.42
CA SER A 178 -29.12 6.58 1.30
C SER A 178 -28.48 6.44 -0.09
N GLU A 179 -27.16 6.64 -0.19
CA GLU A 179 -26.41 6.59 -1.45
C GLU A 179 -25.43 5.40 -1.47
N ARG A 180 -25.40 4.58 -0.42
CA ARG A 180 -24.58 3.36 -0.40
C ARG A 180 -25.07 2.37 -1.45
N THR A 181 -24.13 1.69 -2.05
CA THR A 181 -24.38 0.72 -3.11
C THR A 181 -23.85 -0.63 -2.69
N HIS A 182 -24.48 -1.68 -3.19
CA HIS A 182 -23.99 -3.06 -3.07
C HIS A 182 -23.66 -3.54 -4.49
N GLY A 183 -22.41 -4.02 -4.67
CA GLY A 183 -21.98 -4.59 -5.94
C GLY A 183 -21.85 -3.55 -7.07
N ILE A 184 -21.29 -2.36 -6.80
CA ILE A 184 -20.78 -1.55 -7.90
C ILE A 184 -19.68 -2.39 -8.56
N ALA A 185 -20.10 -3.15 -9.57
CA ALA A 185 -19.18 -3.86 -10.41
C ALA A 185 -18.12 -2.87 -10.89
N LEU A 186 -16.87 -3.13 -10.59
CA LEU A 186 -15.73 -2.47 -11.22
C LEU A 186 -15.67 -2.98 -12.67
N ASP A 187 -16.80 -2.83 -13.40
CA ASP A 187 -16.88 -3.19 -14.80
C ASP A 187 -15.90 -2.33 -15.56
N ALA A 188 -14.76 -2.93 -15.84
CA ALA A 188 -13.73 -2.33 -16.69
C ALA A 188 -14.27 -2.00 -18.10
N ASN A 189 -15.49 -2.42 -18.43
CA ASN A 189 -16.16 -2.26 -19.71
C ASN A 189 -17.37 -1.32 -19.70
N ALA A 190 -17.68 -0.62 -18.63
CA ALA A 190 -18.69 0.46 -18.68
C ALA A 190 -18.11 1.68 -19.42
N THR A 191 -17.72 1.49 -20.66
CA THR A 191 -17.57 2.55 -21.66
C THR A 191 -18.89 2.63 -22.41
N GLU A 192 -19.85 3.41 -21.88
CA GLU A 192 -20.71 4.30 -22.65
C GLU A 192 -21.76 4.89 -21.69
N PRO A 193 -21.89 6.21 -21.60
CA PRO A 193 -23.10 6.77 -21.01
C PRO A 193 -24.26 6.36 -21.92
N ALA A 194 -25.28 5.71 -21.34
CA ALA A 194 -26.52 5.46 -22.04
C ALA A 194 -26.99 6.79 -22.70
N ALA A 195 -27.02 6.79 -24.01
CA ALA A 195 -27.53 7.92 -24.77
C ALA A 195 -28.93 8.25 -24.25
N ALA A 196 -29.10 9.45 -23.72
CA ALA A 196 -30.37 9.97 -23.32
C ALA A 196 -31.29 9.91 -24.55
N ASP A 197 -32.28 9.04 -24.48
CA ASP A 197 -33.35 8.94 -25.42
C ASP A 197 -34.12 10.27 -25.37
N LYS A 198 -33.89 11.09 -26.39
CA LYS A 198 -34.69 12.29 -26.66
C LYS A 198 -35.77 11.86 -27.62
N ALA A 199 -36.96 11.60 -27.10
CA ALA A 199 -38.20 11.71 -27.83
C ALA A 199 -39.02 12.86 -27.27
#